data_2d04167d7b0153735e7b30be1eb84177
#
_entry.id   2d04167d7b0153735e7b30be1eb84177
#
_cell.length_a   1.000
_cell.length_b   1.000
_cell.length_c   1.000
_cell.angle_alpha   90.00
_cell.angle_beta   90.00
_cell.angle_gamma   90.00
#
_symmetry.space_group_name_H-M   'P 1'
#
loop_
_entity.id
_entity.type
_entity.pdbx_description
1 polymer ?
#
loop_
_entity_poly.entity_id
_entity_poly.type
_entity_poly.pdbx_seq_one_letter_code
_entity_poly.pdbx_strand_id
1 'polypeptide(L)'
;MNNAEQVKVWDPLVRIFHWSLVAAFAVAYFSSEDEWLGLHSVAGYIVLALVLFRLVWGFVGPRHARFSDFLYRPSVVMQYLKQVLSFRAPRYIGHNPAGGAMIVALLASLLITTVFGLAVYGAEEGAGPLAAALAGVSKSRAHALEEIHEFFANFTVVLIFAHVAGVVLESLLHRENLVRAMFTGYKRAGE
;
A
#
# COMPACT_ATOMS: atom_id res chain seq x y z
N MET A 1 2.51 28.62 24.20
CA MET A 1 2.53 27.49 23.26
C MET A 1 1.14 27.40 22.65
N ASN A 2 0.94 27.85 21.41
CA ASN A 2 -0.36 27.78 20.74
C ASN A 2 -0.74 26.32 20.56
N ASN A 3 -1.73 25.83 21.29
CA ASN A 3 -2.41 24.59 21.02
C ASN A 3 -3.18 24.76 19.70
N ALA A 4 -2.49 24.54 18.57
CA ALA A 4 -3.20 24.47 17.30
C ALA A 4 -4.26 23.36 17.43
N GLU A 5 -5.51 23.70 17.18
CA GLU A 5 -6.61 22.74 17.22
C GLU A 5 -6.28 21.54 16.35
N GLN A 6 -6.45 20.32 16.90
CA GLN A 6 -6.13 19.07 16.21
C GLN A 6 -7.41 18.36 15.80
N VAL A 7 -7.39 17.78 14.61
CA VAL A 7 -8.48 16.96 14.09
C VAL A 7 -8.01 15.52 13.93
N LYS A 8 -8.84 14.57 14.37
CA LYS A 8 -8.59 13.14 14.16
C LYS A 8 -8.87 12.77 12.70
N VAL A 9 -7.85 12.34 12.00
CA VAL A 9 -7.93 11.98 10.57
C VAL A 9 -7.82 10.47 10.37
N TRP A 10 -6.78 9.85 10.96
CA TRP A 10 -6.54 8.42 10.78
C TRP A 10 -7.11 7.62 11.94
N ASP A 11 -8.04 6.72 11.63
CA ASP A 11 -8.58 5.80 12.63
C ASP A 11 -7.54 4.74 13.04
N PRO A 12 -7.70 4.12 14.22
CA PRO A 12 -6.71 3.14 14.71
C PRO A 12 -6.51 1.95 13.78
N LEU A 13 -7.57 1.47 13.11
CA LEU A 13 -7.48 0.29 12.25
C LEU A 13 -6.68 0.58 10.99
N VAL A 14 -6.83 1.77 10.38
CA VAL A 14 -5.98 2.20 9.24
C VAL A 14 -4.51 2.29 9.66
N ARG A 15 -4.23 2.77 10.88
CA ARG A 15 -2.85 2.91 11.37
C ARG A 15 -2.20 1.56 11.68
N ILE A 16 -2.93 0.67 12.35
CA ILE A 16 -2.48 -0.71 12.62
C ILE A 16 -2.25 -1.43 11.29
N PHE A 17 -3.23 -1.40 10.38
CA PHE A 17 -3.10 -1.94 9.04
C PHE A 17 -1.83 -1.44 8.35
N HIS A 18 -1.60 -0.13 8.32
CA HIS A 18 -0.46 0.46 7.63
C HIS A 18 0.88 -0.05 8.15
N TRP A 19 1.10 0.01 9.48
CA TRP A 19 2.38 -0.40 10.05
C TRP A 19 2.58 -1.93 10.02
N SER A 20 1.50 -2.70 10.17
CA SER A 20 1.56 -4.16 9.99
C SER A 20 1.88 -4.54 8.54
N LEU A 21 1.31 -3.81 7.56
CA LEU A 21 1.61 -4.01 6.15
C LEU A 21 3.06 -3.70 5.82
N VAL A 22 3.60 -2.59 6.34
CA VAL A 22 5.03 -2.23 6.18
C VAL A 22 5.92 -3.34 6.72
N ALA A 23 5.65 -3.83 7.94
CA ALA A 23 6.44 -4.89 8.55
C ALA A 23 6.32 -6.22 7.77
N ALA A 24 5.11 -6.65 7.45
CA ALA A 24 4.87 -7.91 6.74
C ALA A 24 5.47 -7.90 5.32
N PHE A 25 5.33 -6.78 4.58
CA PHE A 25 5.95 -6.66 3.26
C PHE A 25 7.47 -6.68 3.33
N ALA A 26 8.07 -5.98 4.31
CA ALA A 26 9.52 -6.00 4.50
C ALA A 26 10.01 -7.43 4.80
N VAL A 27 9.32 -8.16 5.70
CA VAL A 27 9.67 -9.56 5.99
C VAL A 27 9.55 -10.41 4.72
N ALA A 28 8.44 -10.33 3.98
CA ALA A 28 8.27 -11.09 2.75
C ALA A 28 9.36 -10.76 1.73
N TYR A 29 9.65 -9.48 1.50
CA TYR A 29 10.62 -9.06 0.48
C TYR A 29 12.05 -9.53 0.81
N PHE A 30 12.47 -9.46 2.07
CA PHE A 30 13.82 -9.86 2.49
C PHE A 30 13.97 -11.36 2.81
N SER A 31 12.89 -12.14 2.73
CA SER A 31 12.91 -13.60 2.90
C SER A 31 12.59 -14.34 1.59
N SER A 32 12.95 -13.77 0.44
CA SER A 32 12.67 -14.34 -0.88
C SER A 32 13.56 -15.52 -1.28
N GLU A 33 14.63 -15.79 -0.55
CA GLU A 33 15.52 -16.91 -0.76
C GLU A 33 14.85 -18.26 -0.38
N ASP A 34 15.16 -19.34 -1.08
CA ASP A 34 14.57 -20.68 -0.87
C ASP A 34 14.67 -21.16 0.58
N GLU A 35 15.76 -20.86 1.26
CA GLU A 35 15.98 -21.19 2.69
C GLU A 35 14.88 -20.62 3.60
N TRP A 36 14.27 -19.49 3.20
CA TRP A 36 13.27 -18.74 3.98
C TRP A 36 11.86 -18.85 3.39
N LEU A 37 11.62 -19.79 2.45
CA LEU A 37 10.32 -19.92 1.76
C LEU A 37 9.13 -19.99 2.71
N GLY A 38 9.27 -20.71 3.84
CA GLY A 38 8.22 -20.80 4.86
C GLY A 38 7.89 -19.44 5.49
N LEU A 39 8.90 -18.62 5.80
CA LEU A 39 8.73 -17.27 6.34
C LEU A 39 8.14 -16.34 5.28
N HIS A 40 8.66 -16.38 4.05
CA HIS A 40 8.15 -15.64 2.91
C HIS A 40 6.65 -15.91 2.68
N SER A 41 6.26 -17.17 2.64
CA SER A 41 4.87 -17.58 2.41
C SER A 41 3.94 -17.09 3.52
N VAL A 42 4.33 -17.25 4.79
CA VAL A 42 3.54 -16.74 5.93
C VAL A 42 3.39 -15.22 5.86
N ALA A 43 4.47 -14.50 5.61
CA ALA A 43 4.44 -13.04 5.47
C ALA A 43 3.56 -12.62 4.27
N GLY A 44 3.62 -13.34 3.14
CA GLY A 44 2.78 -13.14 1.97
C GLY A 44 1.29 -13.32 2.28
N TYR A 45 0.91 -14.36 3.04
CA TYR A 45 -0.48 -14.52 3.52
C TYR A 45 -0.93 -13.37 4.42
N ILE A 46 -0.06 -12.87 5.30
CA ILE A 46 -0.37 -11.72 6.15
C ILE A 46 -0.60 -10.47 5.28
N VAL A 47 0.26 -10.21 4.29
CA VAL A 47 0.10 -9.10 3.34
C VAL A 47 -1.25 -9.21 2.62
N LEU A 48 -1.59 -10.39 2.08
CA LEU A 48 -2.87 -10.62 1.41
C LEU A 48 -4.06 -10.34 2.33
N ALA A 49 -4.04 -10.89 3.55
CA ALA A 49 -5.10 -10.69 4.54
C ALA A 49 -5.27 -9.19 4.88
N LEU A 50 -4.17 -8.46 5.05
CA LEU A 50 -4.18 -7.01 5.31
C LEU A 50 -4.73 -6.23 4.10
N VAL A 51 -4.35 -6.59 2.87
CA VAL A 51 -4.89 -5.96 1.66
C VAL A 51 -6.39 -6.19 1.55
N LEU A 52 -6.86 -7.42 1.75
CA LEU A 52 -8.30 -7.74 1.73
C LEU A 52 -9.05 -6.98 2.83
N PHE A 53 -8.51 -6.94 4.05
CA PHE A 53 -9.07 -6.12 5.13
C PHE A 53 -9.18 -4.64 4.70
N ARG A 54 -8.13 -4.08 4.09
CA ARG A 54 -8.12 -2.67 3.66
C ARG A 54 -9.14 -2.39 2.56
N LEU A 55 -9.34 -3.32 1.64
CA LEU A 55 -10.37 -3.21 0.62
C LEU A 55 -11.75 -3.11 1.26
N VAL A 56 -12.09 -4.02 2.19
CA VAL A 56 -13.37 -3.97 2.93
C VAL A 56 -13.48 -2.67 3.74
N TRP A 57 -12.43 -2.30 4.49
CA TRP A 57 -12.41 -1.08 5.30
C TRP A 57 -12.53 0.19 4.47
N GLY A 58 -12.12 0.16 3.22
CA GLY A 58 -12.28 1.23 2.25
C GLY A 58 -13.72 1.52 1.85
N PHE A 59 -14.64 0.59 2.11
CA PHE A 59 -16.08 0.79 1.87
C PHE A 59 -16.86 1.10 3.15
N VAL A 60 -16.54 0.40 4.26
CA VAL A 60 -17.34 0.47 5.51
C VAL A 60 -16.72 1.34 6.60
N GLY A 61 -15.45 1.71 6.47
CA GLY A 61 -14.70 2.47 7.47
C GLY A 61 -15.18 3.90 7.67
N PRO A 62 -14.56 4.67 8.58
CA PRO A 62 -14.87 6.08 8.80
C PRO A 62 -14.47 6.93 7.58
N ARG A 63 -14.93 8.20 7.55
CA ARG A 63 -14.83 9.12 6.41
C ARG A 63 -13.48 9.06 5.67
N HIS A 64 -12.38 9.33 6.36
CA HIS A 64 -11.04 9.41 5.73
C HIS A 64 -10.41 8.05 5.40
N ALA A 65 -11.03 6.92 5.81
CA ALA A 65 -10.66 5.58 5.38
C ALA A 65 -11.35 5.15 4.08
N ARG A 66 -12.50 5.77 3.75
CA ARG A 66 -13.31 5.36 2.60
C ARG A 66 -12.69 5.80 1.28
N PHE A 67 -12.75 4.92 0.30
CA PHE A 67 -12.36 5.23 -1.08
C PHE A 67 -13.11 6.43 -1.65
N SER A 68 -14.39 6.58 -1.33
CA SER A 68 -15.22 7.72 -1.78
C SER A 68 -14.72 9.09 -1.30
N ASP A 69 -13.91 9.14 -0.24
CA ASP A 69 -13.37 10.40 0.29
C ASP A 69 -12.10 10.87 -0.45
N PHE A 70 -11.38 9.96 -1.11
CA PHE A 70 -10.09 10.28 -1.71
C PHE A 70 -9.86 9.73 -3.13
N LEU A 71 -10.85 9.10 -3.75
CA LEU A 71 -10.77 8.74 -5.17
C LEU A 71 -11.17 9.93 -6.03
N TYR A 72 -10.20 10.51 -6.69
CA TYR A 72 -10.37 11.64 -7.59
C TYR A 72 -10.28 11.21 -9.06
N ARG A 73 -10.88 11.99 -9.96
CA ARG A 73 -10.72 11.80 -11.40
C ARG A 73 -9.25 11.96 -11.81
N PRO A 74 -8.75 11.20 -12.81
CA PRO A 74 -7.35 11.30 -13.24
C PRO A 74 -6.90 12.72 -13.60
N SER A 75 -7.77 13.54 -14.15
CA SER A 75 -7.50 14.95 -14.48
C SER A 75 -7.18 15.78 -13.22
N VAL A 76 -7.90 15.53 -12.11
CA VAL A 76 -7.65 16.21 -10.81
C VAL A 76 -6.33 15.77 -10.21
N VAL A 77 -6.00 14.46 -10.28
CA VAL A 77 -4.71 13.93 -9.84
C VAL A 77 -3.57 14.58 -10.63
N MET A 78 -3.69 14.65 -11.96
CA MET A 78 -2.67 15.27 -12.81
C MET A 78 -2.51 16.77 -12.54
N GLN A 79 -3.62 17.48 -12.33
CA GLN A 79 -3.57 18.89 -11.95
C GLN A 79 -2.88 19.09 -10.60
N TYR A 80 -3.20 18.23 -9.60
CA TYR A 80 -2.57 18.28 -8.29
C TYR A 80 -1.06 18.02 -8.38
N LEU A 81 -0.62 17.03 -9.14
CA LEU A 81 0.80 16.75 -9.36
C LEU A 81 1.54 17.96 -9.95
N LYS A 82 0.96 18.66 -10.93
CA LYS A 82 1.52 19.90 -11.48
C LYS A 82 1.65 21.00 -10.41
N GLN A 83 0.66 21.12 -9.52
CA GLN A 83 0.68 22.07 -8.42
C GLN A 83 1.75 21.72 -7.38
N VAL A 84 1.96 20.43 -7.07
CA VAL A 84 3.04 19.96 -6.19
C VAL A 84 4.40 20.32 -6.78
N LEU A 85 4.63 20.04 -8.06
CA LEU A 85 5.88 20.37 -8.76
C LEU A 85 6.16 21.87 -8.82
N SER A 86 5.12 22.71 -8.79
CA SER A 86 5.22 24.18 -8.75
C SER A 86 5.19 24.76 -7.33
N PHE A 87 5.20 23.92 -6.28
CA PHE A 87 5.12 24.31 -4.87
C PHE A 87 3.88 25.15 -4.52
N ARG A 88 2.76 24.88 -5.21
CA ARG A 88 1.45 25.60 -5.07
C ARG A 88 0.29 24.66 -4.75
N ALA A 89 0.57 23.42 -4.35
CA ALA A 89 -0.47 22.45 -4.05
C ALA A 89 -1.26 22.87 -2.80
N PRO A 90 -2.61 22.81 -2.84
CA PRO A 90 -3.42 23.06 -1.65
C PRO A 90 -3.28 21.95 -0.62
N ARG A 91 -3.40 22.30 0.65
CA ARG A 91 -3.39 21.35 1.75
C ARG A 91 -4.72 20.60 1.85
N TYR A 92 -4.63 19.30 2.14
CA TYR A 92 -5.77 18.42 2.40
C TYR A 92 -5.73 17.87 3.84
N ILE A 93 -6.89 17.81 4.51
CA ILE A 93 -6.99 17.19 5.84
C ILE A 93 -6.83 15.66 5.71
N GLY A 94 -7.61 15.01 4.85
CA GLY A 94 -7.47 13.59 4.49
C GLY A 94 -6.36 13.36 3.46
N HIS A 95 -6.59 12.43 2.53
CA HIS A 95 -5.66 12.19 1.41
C HIS A 95 -5.86 13.24 0.31
N ASN A 96 -4.75 13.79 -0.17
CA ASN A 96 -4.76 14.59 -1.38
C ASN A 96 -4.92 13.70 -2.63
N PRO A 97 -5.23 14.28 -3.80
CA PRO A 97 -5.46 13.50 -5.02
C PRO A 97 -4.32 12.57 -5.42
N ALA A 98 -3.07 12.99 -5.28
CA ALA A 98 -1.90 12.16 -5.59
C ALA A 98 -1.74 11.02 -4.56
N GLY A 99 -1.95 11.31 -3.26
CA GLY A 99 -1.94 10.31 -2.20
C GLY A 99 -3.04 9.26 -2.37
N GLY A 100 -4.25 9.68 -2.76
CA GLY A 100 -5.33 8.75 -3.08
C GLY A 100 -5.00 7.81 -4.24
N ALA A 101 -4.46 8.35 -5.33
CA ALA A 101 -4.00 7.55 -6.47
C ALA A 101 -2.87 6.57 -6.07
N MET A 102 -1.92 7.02 -5.25
CA MET A 102 -0.82 6.18 -4.74
C MET A 102 -1.34 5.01 -3.89
N ILE A 103 -2.35 5.22 -3.04
CA ILE A 103 -2.98 4.14 -2.27
C ILE A 103 -3.57 3.08 -3.20
N VAL A 104 -4.29 3.50 -4.24
CA VAL A 104 -4.86 2.56 -5.22
C VAL A 104 -3.76 1.78 -5.94
N ALA A 105 -2.70 2.46 -6.37
CA ALA A 105 -1.57 1.82 -7.05
C ALA A 105 -0.87 0.79 -6.15
N LEU A 106 -0.60 1.14 -4.89
CA LEU A 106 0.02 0.24 -3.91
C LEU A 106 -0.88 -0.97 -3.60
N LEU A 107 -2.17 -0.76 -3.34
CA LEU A 107 -3.09 -1.87 -3.06
C LEU A 107 -3.26 -2.80 -4.26
N ALA A 108 -3.35 -2.25 -5.47
CA ALA A 108 -3.43 -3.05 -6.70
C ALA A 108 -2.15 -3.85 -6.93
N SER A 109 -0.97 -3.22 -6.80
CA SER A 109 0.32 -3.90 -6.96
C SER A 109 0.49 -5.02 -5.93
N LEU A 110 0.22 -4.76 -4.64
CA LEU A 110 0.28 -5.75 -3.57
C LEU A 110 -0.70 -6.91 -3.79
N LEU A 111 -1.92 -6.63 -4.25
CA LEU A 111 -2.89 -7.67 -4.56
C LEU A 111 -2.41 -8.56 -5.71
N ILE A 112 -1.88 -7.96 -6.78
CA ILE A 112 -1.32 -8.72 -7.91
C ILE A 112 -0.12 -9.55 -7.42
N THR A 113 0.83 -8.94 -6.71
CA THR A 113 1.99 -9.63 -6.13
C THR A 113 1.56 -10.86 -5.33
N THR A 114 0.63 -10.69 -4.38
CA THR A 114 0.21 -11.79 -3.50
C THR A 114 -0.59 -12.88 -4.24
N VAL A 115 -1.44 -12.51 -5.20
CA VAL A 115 -2.19 -13.50 -6.01
C VAL A 115 -1.23 -14.32 -6.88
N PHE A 116 -0.25 -13.68 -7.53
CA PHE A 116 0.76 -14.41 -8.31
C PHE A 116 1.70 -15.21 -7.40
N GLY A 117 2.06 -14.72 -6.21
CA GLY A 117 2.82 -15.50 -5.23
C GLY A 117 2.09 -16.78 -4.79
N LEU A 118 0.77 -16.72 -4.58
CA LEU A 118 -0.04 -17.93 -4.33
C LEU A 118 -0.03 -18.88 -5.53
N ALA A 119 -0.01 -18.35 -6.75
CA ALA A 119 0.05 -19.17 -7.93
C ALA A 119 1.42 -19.85 -8.10
N VAL A 120 2.52 -19.15 -7.87
CA VAL A 120 3.88 -19.72 -7.83
C VAL A 120 3.96 -20.83 -6.78
N TYR A 121 3.52 -20.55 -5.55
CA TYR A 121 3.55 -21.52 -4.44
C TYR A 121 2.74 -22.78 -4.75
N GLY A 122 1.61 -22.64 -5.48
CA GLY A 122 0.82 -23.79 -5.94
C GLY A 122 1.44 -24.55 -7.09
N ALA A 123 2.10 -23.86 -8.02
CA ALA A 123 2.67 -24.43 -9.23
C ALA A 123 4.01 -25.14 -8.98
N GLU A 124 4.86 -24.61 -8.11
CA GLU A 124 6.22 -25.10 -7.88
C GLU A 124 6.29 -26.02 -6.67
N GLU A 125 5.68 -25.62 -5.55
CA GLU A 125 5.72 -26.39 -4.31
C GLU A 125 4.56 -27.38 -4.15
N GLY A 126 3.54 -27.30 -5.02
CA GLY A 126 2.33 -28.10 -4.87
C GLY A 126 1.58 -27.82 -3.57
N ALA A 127 1.73 -26.62 -3.02
CA ALA A 127 1.23 -26.21 -1.70
C ALA A 127 0.29 -25.00 -1.78
N GLY A 128 -0.43 -24.74 -0.69
CA GLY A 128 -1.36 -23.61 -0.59
C GLY A 128 -2.69 -23.80 -1.32
N PRO A 129 -3.53 -22.75 -1.37
CA PRO A 129 -4.92 -22.86 -1.84
C PRO A 129 -5.05 -23.11 -3.35
N LEU A 130 -4.03 -22.83 -4.14
CA LEU A 130 -4.03 -23.03 -5.60
C LEU A 130 -3.31 -24.32 -6.06
N ALA A 131 -2.77 -25.12 -5.14
CA ALA A 131 -2.03 -26.35 -5.44
C ALA A 131 -2.81 -27.30 -6.38
N ALA A 132 -4.05 -27.61 -6.04
CA ALA A 132 -4.88 -28.50 -6.84
C ALA A 132 -5.22 -27.93 -8.22
N ALA A 133 -5.41 -26.63 -8.33
CA ALA A 133 -5.74 -25.95 -9.59
C ALA A 133 -4.54 -25.83 -10.53
N LEU A 134 -3.33 -25.84 -9.99
CA LEU A 134 -2.06 -25.68 -10.73
C LEU A 134 -1.27 -27.00 -10.83
N ALA A 135 -1.83 -28.09 -10.33
CA ALA A 135 -1.23 -29.42 -10.47
C ALA A 135 -0.97 -29.75 -11.95
N GLY A 136 0.28 -30.09 -12.28
CA GLY A 136 0.69 -30.43 -13.64
C GLY A 136 0.88 -29.24 -14.58
N VAL A 137 0.92 -28.02 -14.08
CA VAL A 137 1.31 -26.84 -14.88
C VAL A 137 2.74 -27.06 -15.43
N SER A 138 2.98 -26.62 -16.67
CA SER A 138 4.32 -26.78 -17.28
C SER A 138 5.33 -25.83 -16.60
N LYS A 139 6.61 -26.26 -16.55
CA LYS A 139 7.70 -25.44 -15.99
C LYS A 139 7.76 -24.04 -16.59
N SER A 140 7.54 -23.90 -17.91
CA SER A 140 7.52 -22.58 -18.56
C SER A 140 6.40 -21.68 -18.06
N ARG A 141 5.24 -22.25 -17.72
CA ARG A 141 4.12 -21.45 -17.14
C ARG A 141 4.39 -21.12 -15.69
N ALA A 142 4.94 -22.04 -14.91
CA ALA A 142 5.34 -21.77 -13.51
C ALA A 142 6.35 -20.61 -13.47
N HIS A 143 7.38 -20.68 -14.30
CA HIS A 143 8.37 -19.59 -14.40
C HIS A 143 7.76 -18.25 -14.85
N ALA A 144 6.79 -18.25 -15.77
CA ALA A 144 6.10 -17.01 -16.15
C ALA A 144 5.26 -16.42 -14.99
N LEU A 145 4.69 -17.25 -14.11
CA LEU A 145 4.01 -16.79 -12.90
C LEU A 145 5.01 -16.16 -11.92
N GLU A 146 6.17 -16.76 -11.76
CA GLU A 146 7.27 -16.28 -10.94
C GLU A 146 7.75 -14.91 -11.43
N GLU A 147 8.07 -14.76 -12.73
CA GLU A 147 8.49 -13.48 -13.33
C GLU A 147 7.48 -12.36 -13.08
N ILE A 148 6.17 -12.66 -13.17
CA ILE A 148 5.13 -11.67 -12.88
C ILE A 148 5.12 -11.32 -11.38
N HIS A 149 5.26 -12.31 -10.49
CA HIS A 149 5.34 -12.09 -9.06
C HIS A 149 6.52 -11.19 -8.70
N GLU A 150 7.71 -11.50 -9.18
CA GLU A 150 8.92 -10.72 -8.97
C GLU A 150 8.81 -9.29 -9.52
N PHE A 151 8.28 -9.16 -10.74
CA PHE A 151 8.07 -7.85 -11.35
C PHE A 151 7.20 -6.97 -10.46
N PHE A 152 6.05 -7.47 -9.99
CA PHE A 152 5.16 -6.67 -9.16
C PHE A 152 5.69 -6.47 -7.74
N ALA A 153 6.47 -7.38 -7.18
CA ALA A 153 7.17 -7.19 -5.92
C ALA A 153 8.16 -6.00 -6.03
N ASN A 154 8.99 -6.00 -7.05
CA ASN A 154 9.94 -4.92 -7.31
C ASN A 154 9.25 -3.60 -7.69
N PHE A 155 8.17 -3.67 -8.47
CA PHE A 155 7.35 -2.49 -8.78
C PHE A 155 6.71 -1.89 -7.52
N THR A 156 6.28 -2.73 -6.57
CA THR A 156 5.78 -2.27 -5.26
C THR A 156 6.87 -1.50 -4.49
N VAL A 157 8.12 -1.96 -4.54
CA VAL A 157 9.25 -1.24 -3.92
C VAL A 157 9.42 0.15 -4.56
N VAL A 158 9.35 0.26 -5.88
CA VAL A 158 9.39 1.57 -6.58
C VAL A 158 8.23 2.47 -6.11
N LEU A 159 7.03 1.92 -6.00
CA LEU A 159 5.87 2.68 -5.49
C LEU A 159 6.06 3.11 -4.02
N ILE A 160 6.68 2.29 -3.18
CA ILE A 160 7.00 2.63 -1.79
C ILE A 160 7.97 3.81 -1.74
N PHE A 161 9.03 3.82 -2.56
CA PHE A 161 9.94 4.96 -2.64
C PHE A 161 9.24 6.23 -3.11
N ALA A 162 8.38 6.13 -4.12
CA ALA A 162 7.57 7.26 -4.58
C ALA A 162 6.59 7.75 -3.50
N HIS A 163 5.98 6.84 -2.75
CA HIS A 163 5.11 7.15 -1.61
C HIS A 163 5.85 7.90 -0.52
N VAL A 164 7.01 7.40 -0.09
CA VAL A 164 7.83 8.03 0.95
C VAL A 164 8.32 9.40 0.50
N ALA A 165 8.78 9.53 -0.75
CA ALA A 165 9.16 10.82 -1.33
C ALA A 165 7.99 11.81 -1.34
N GLY A 166 6.78 11.37 -1.70
CA GLY A 166 5.57 12.17 -1.64
C GLY A 166 5.23 12.62 -0.21
N VAL A 167 5.34 11.72 0.77
CA VAL A 167 5.12 12.05 2.20
C VAL A 167 6.11 13.11 2.69
N VAL A 168 7.39 12.98 2.33
CA VAL A 168 8.43 13.97 2.69
C VAL A 168 8.13 15.32 2.04
N LEU A 169 7.87 15.33 0.73
CA LEU A 169 7.57 16.55 -0.01
C LEU A 169 6.33 17.29 0.55
N GLU A 170 5.24 16.58 0.77
CA GLU A 170 4.01 17.13 1.35
C GLU A 170 4.23 17.64 2.80
N SER A 171 5.04 16.91 3.59
CA SER A 171 5.39 17.34 4.95
C SER A 171 6.16 18.65 4.97
N LEU A 172 7.09 18.83 4.01
CA LEU A 172 7.86 20.07 3.86
C LEU A 172 7.00 21.21 3.32
N LEU A 173 6.21 20.94 2.28
CA LEU A 173 5.36 21.94 1.62
C LEU A 173 4.34 22.55 2.59
N HIS A 174 3.71 21.72 3.41
CA HIS A 174 2.66 22.16 4.34
C HIS A 174 3.15 22.33 5.77
N ARG A 175 4.45 22.19 6.04
CA ARG A 175 5.06 22.25 7.38
C ARG A 175 4.30 21.41 8.40
N GLU A 176 3.92 20.18 8.00
CA GLU A 176 3.16 19.23 8.80
C GLU A 176 3.85 17.87 8.81
N ASN A 177 4.07 17.29 9.99
CA ASN A 177 4.69 15.96 10.07
C ASN A 177 3.67 14.85 9.80
N LEU A 178 3.59 14.39 8.53
CA LEU A 178 2.67 13.35 8.10
C LEU A 178 3.02 11.97 8.67
N VAL A 179 4.30 11.68 8.92
CA VAL A 179 4.73 10.45 9.59
C VAL A 179 4.19 10.41 11.01
N ARG A 180 4.34 11.50 11.78
CA ARG A 180 3.76 11.62 13.12
C ARG A 180 2.24 11.48 13.08
N ALA A 181 1.57 12.08 12.10
CA ALA A 181 0.13 11.97 11.92
C ALA A 181 -0.30 10.51 11.71
N MET A 182 0.50 9.69 11.02
CA MET A 182 0.23 8.27 10.83
C MET A 182 0.44 7.43 12.10
N PHE A 183 1.26 7.88 13.06
CA PHE A 183 1.36 7.27 14.38
C PHE A 183 0.26 7.72 15.34
N THR A 184 -0.02 9.01 15.40
CA THR A 184 -0.96 9.58 16.40
C THR A 184 -2.41 9.53 15.95
N GLY A 185 -2.67 9.63 14.65
CA GLY A 185 -4.00 9.76 14.05
C GLY A 185 -4.47 11.21 13.89
N TYR A 186 -3.69 12.20 14.31
CA TYR A 186 -4.10 13.59 14.37
C TYR A 186 -3.30 14.49 13.43
N LYS A 187 -3.97 15.47 12.83
CA LYS A 187 -3.42 16.56 12.02
C LYS A 187 -3.89 17.92 12.56
N ARG A 188 -3.25 19.01 12.13
CA ARG A 188 -3.73 20.35 12.44
C ARG A 188 -5.08 20.59 11.77
N ALA A 189 -6.06 21.18 12.50
CA ALA A 189 -7.41 21.43 12.00
C ALA A 189 -7.48 22.58 10.99
N GLY A 190 -6.69 23.65 11.17
CA GLY A 190 -6.69 24.88 10.37
C GLY A 190 -5.37 25.13 9.63
N GLU A 191 -5.34 26.21 8.83
CA GLU A 191 -4.13 26.77 8.22
C GLU A 191 -3.10 27.21 9.24
#